data_b1d2ccb68ee9411c8ae5d8ad4e13bc28
#
_entry.id   b1d2ccb68ee9411c8ae5d8ad4e13bc28
#
_cell.length_a   1.000
_cell.length_b   1.000
_cell.length_c   1.000
_cell.angle_alpha   90.00
_cell.angle_beta   90.00
_cell.angle_gamma   90.00
#
_symmetry.space_group_name_H-M   'P 1'
#
loop_
_entity.id
_entity.type
_entity.pdbx_description
1 polymer ?
#
loop_
_entity_poly.entity_id
_entity_poly.type
_entity_poly.pdbx_seq_one_letter_code
_entity_poly.pdbx_strand_id
1 'polypeptide(L)'
;MLETSFEQLKEQVIDTQLCFFCGQCCAVCSTGCIAFKENGPELAGECVACGQCLEACPGLGAPHKKLDIQVFGREQTPEETARGLGIVLSDRNLVSADKEIQGKGYTGGKLTATLAYLLEKKEIDAAIVSQWGAGSPYPWVSWPMIAATREDIIKGAGSKYVFSPNLMALAAVAERADINSLAIVGLGCHMQGLRKLELLGQPYADLAKKVKYTFGLYCGSPMVGKEDFLTYVAKMMDVSVQDIATVDFKRVSKEFDIAFEVVLKNGEKKVKRMNIMQLFEVIGPYQRWNRCKFCTDYAAEYADISFGGSHITCRTPKGENLINRAVAEGVLIPSEPNGLMDQMAKSIDQTMAKTKKVTNVKRINDYKSKGIPVPCYD
;
A
#
# COMPACT_ATOMS: atom_id res chain seq x y z
N MET A 1 -14.39 -26.45 23.58
CA MET A 1 -13.31 -26.63 22.57
C MET A 1 -12.49 -25.36 22.61
N LEU A 2 -11.17 -25.43 22.70
CA LEU A 2 -10.33 -24.25 22.56
C LEU A 2 -10.45 -23.79 21.11
N GLU A 3 -10.99 -22.59 20.90
CA GLU A 3 -11.00 -21.95 19.58
C GLU A 3 -9.56 -21.78 19.11
N THR A 4 -9.30 -22.08 17.84
CA THR A 4 -7.99 -21.85 17.26
C THR A 4 -7.72 -20.35 17.16
N SER A 5 -6.45 -19.93 17.19
CA SER A 5 -6.11 -18.50 17.01
C SER A 5 -6.57 -17.94 15.66
N PHE A 6 -6.68 -18.79 14.63
CA PHE A 6 -7.21 -18.36 13.34
C PHE A 6 -8.72 -18.11 13.40
N GLU A 7 -9.48 -18.94 14.14
CA GLU A 7 -10.91 -18.69 14.36
C GLU A 7 -11.13 -17.36 15.07
N GLN A 8 -10.35 -17.05 16.10
CA GLN A 8 -10.38 -15.75 16.77
C GLN A 8 -10.03 -14.59 15.81
N LEU A 9 -9.01 -14.77 14.97
CA LEU A 9 -8.68 -13.79 13.93
C LEU A 9 -9.84 -13.62 12.95
N LYS A 10 -10.49 -14.72 12.56
CA LYS A 10 -11.64 -14.70 11.67
C LYS A 10 -12.79 -13.93 12.28
N GLU A 11 -13.19 -14.26 13.49
CA GLU A 11 -14.30 -13.60 14.19
C GLU A 11 -14.04 -12.12 14.44
N GLN A 12 -12.84 -11.78 14.96
CA GLN A 12 -12.55 -10.41 15.40
C GLN A 12 -12.14 -9.48 14.27
N VAL A 13 -11.62 -10.00 13.15
CA VAL A 13 -11.03 -9.18 12.08
C VAL A 13 -11.65 -9.42 10.72
N ILE A 14 -11.83 -10.69 10.31
CA ILE A 14 -12.28 -11.00 8.95
C ILE A 14 -13.80 -10.80 8.85
N ASP A 15 -14.55 -11.43 9.72
CA ASP A 15 -16.03 -11.38 9.72
C ASP A 15 -16.55 -9.99 10.10
N THR A 16 -15.81 -9.25 10.92
CA THR A 16 -16.10 -7.84 11.25
C THR A 16 -15.69 -6.86 10.15
N GLN A 17 -15.08 -7.36 9.06
CA GLN A 17 -14.57 -6.56 7.95
C GLN A 17 -13.51 -5.53 8.38
N LEU A 18 -12.71 -5.84 9.40
CA LEU A 18 -11.56 -5.05 9.84
C LEU A 18 -10.26 -5.50 9.17
N CYS A 19 -10.27 -6.54 8.35
CA CYS A 19 -9.10 -7.04 7.63
C CYS A 19 -8.60 -6.04 6.60
N PHE A 20 -7.30 -5.70 6.67
CA PHE A 20 -6.62 -4.81 5.69
C PHE A 20 -6.20 -5.51 4.40
N PHE A 21 -6.28 -6.81 4.33
CA PHE A 21 -5.73 -7.61 3.22
C PHE A 21 -4.22 -7.44 3.04
N CYS A 22 -3.51 -7.12 4.10
CA CYS A 22 -2.06 -6.87 4.05
C CYS A 22 -1.20 -8.14 3.96
N GLY A 23 -1.76 -9.32 4.29
CA GLY A 23 -1.06 -10.60 4.27
C GLY A 23 -0.16 -10.88 5.48
N GLN A 24 -0.15 -10.03 6.51
CA GLN A 24 0.73 -10.19 7.67
C GLN A 24 0.48 -11.47 8.46
N CYS A 25 -0.79 -11.87 8.61
CA CYS A 25 -1.15 -13.12 9.30
C CYS A 25 -0.55 -14.36 8.61
N CYS A 26 -0.42 -14.33 7.27
CA CYS A 26 0.28 -15.39 6.52
C CYS A 26 1.78 -15.38 6.83
N ALA A 27 2.40 -14.19 6.91
CA ALA A 27 3.83 -14.06 7.15
C ALA A 27 4.26 -14.51 8.56
N VAL A 28 3.44 -14.23 9.58
CA VAL A 28 3.76 -14.58 10.98
C VAL A 28 3.37 -16.01 11.35
N CYS A 29 2.66 -16.72 10.48
CA CYS A 29 2.23 -18.08 10.78
C CYS A 29 3.39 -19.06 10.71
N SER A 30 3.90 -19.49 11.87
CA SER A 30 5.07 -20.38 11.98
C SER A 30 4.86 -21.76 11.36
N THR A 31 3.61 -22.23 11.26
CA THR A 31 3.26 -23.50 10.62
C THR A 31 2.85 -23.34 9.15
N GLY A 32 2.76 -22.10 8.64
CA GLY A 32 2.30 -21.82 7.28
C GLY A 32 0.85 -22.24 7.02
N CYS A 33 0.04 -22.43 8.05
CA CYS A 33 -1.34 -22.92 7.90
C CYS A 33 -2.32 -21.86 7.40
N ILE A 34 -1.91 -20.59 7.25
CA ILE A 34 -2.76 -19.52 6.74
C ILE A 34 -2.34 -19.19 5.30
N ALA A 35 -3.22 -19.43 4.34
CA ALA A 35 -3.04 -19.05 2.95
C ALA A 35 -3.83 -17.79 2.62
N PHE A 36 -3.28 -16.91 1.77
CA PHE A 36 -4.03 -15.79 1.23
C PHE A 36 -4.75 -16.23 -0.05
N LYS A 37 -6.07 -16.12 -0.04
CA LYS A 37 -6.95 -16.47 -1.15
C LYS A 37 -7.60 -15.22 -1.75
N GLU A 38 -8.45 -15.41 -2.74
CA GLU A 38 -9.19 -14.35 -3.41
C GLU A 38 -9.94 -13.42 -2.44
N ASN A 39 -10.57 -13.98 -1.43
CA ASN A 39 -11.38 -13.26 -0.45
C ASN A 39 -10.62 -12.89 0.83
N GLY A 40 -9.32 -13.10 0.88
CA GLY A 40 -8.47 -12.81 2.03
C GLY A 40 -7.78 -14.03 2.62
N PRO A 41 -7.31 -13.94 3.88
CA PRO A 41 -6.65 -15.04 4.54
C PRO A 41 -7.65 -16.15 4.91
N GLU A 42 -7.29 -17.39 4.62
CA GLU A 42 -8.05 -18.59 4.93
C GLU A 42 -7.16 -19.65 5.59
N LEU A 43 -7.75 -20.52 6.40
CA LEU A 43 -7.05 -21.66 6.97
C LEU A 43 -6.85 -22.72 5.88
N ALA A 44 -5.61 -23.10 5.63
CA ALA A 44 -5.21 -24.08 4.62
C ALA A 44 -4.46 -25.30 5.21
N GLY A 45 -4.29 -25.34 6.52
CA GLY A 45 -3.60 -26.42 7.24
C GLY A 45 -3.99 -26.44 8.72
N GLU A 46 -3.29 -27.25 9.52
CA GLU A 46 -3.56 -27.40 10.94
C GLU A 46 -3.04 -26.19 11.74
N CYS A 47 -3.95 -25.54 12.49
CA CYS A 47 -3.63 -24.41 13.36
C CYS A 47 -3.23 -24.91 14.75
N VAL A 48 -2.03 -24.54 15.19
CA VAL A 48 -1.50 -24.88 16.52
C VAL A 48 -1.89 -23.90 17.63
N ALA A 49 -2.81 -22.99 17.36
CA ALA A 49 -3.37 -22.03 18.31
C ALA A 49 -2.32 -21.14 19.02
N CYS A 50 -1.23 -20.76 18.33
CA CYS A 50 -0.12 -19.98 18.92
C CYS A 50 -0.44 -18.49 19.16
N GLY A 51 -1.52 -17.93 18.62
CA GLY A 51 -1.92 -16.53 18.81
C GLY A 51 -1.23 -15.50 17.91
N GLN A 52 -0.14 -15.84 17.23
CA GLN A 52 0.72 -14.88 16.51
C GLN A 52 -0.02 -14.07 15.44
N CYS A 53 -0.90 -14.71 14.68
CA CYS A 53 -1.65 -14.03 13.61
C CYS A 53 -2.61 -12.97 14.17
N LEU A 54 -3.19 -13.19 15.34
CA LEU A 54 -4.07 -12.24 16.02
C LEU A 54 -3.28 -11.09 16.64
N GLU A 55 -2.22 -11.39 17.39
CA GLU A 55 -1.38 -10.40 18.06
C GLU A 55 -0.73 -9.43 17.06
N ALA A 56 -0.17 -9.96 15.99
CA ALA A 56 0.48 -9.15 14.97
C ALA A 56 -0.51 -8.35 14.09
N CYS A 57 -1.81 -8.71 14.07
CA CYS A 57 -2.75 -8.14 13.12
C CYS A 57 -2.92 -6.62 13.27
N PRO A 58 -2.64 -5.81 12.22
CA PRO A 58 -2.90 -4.37 12.25
C PRO A 58 -4.41 -4.09 12.13
N GLY A 59 -5.23 -5.08 11.77
CA GLY A 59 -6.70 -5.00 11.75
C GLY A 59 -7.30 -4.67 13.11
N LEU A 60 -6.68 -5.12 14.18
CA LEU A 60 -7.05 -4.78 15.56
C LEU A 60 -6.53 -3.40 15.99
N GLY A 61 -5.73 -2.76 15.17
CA GLY A 61 -5.09 -1.48 15.45
C GLY A 61 -3.58 -1.60 15.64
N ALA A 62 -2.96 -0.44 15.77
CA ALA A 62 -1.54 -0.28 16.06
C ALA A 62 -1.37 0.92 17.01
N PRO A 63 -0.52 0.84 18.04
CA PRO A 63 -0.38 1.89 19.03
C PRO A 63 0.41 3.07 18.44
N HIS A 64 -0.30 4.06 17.88
CA HIS A 64 0.29 5.16 17.10
C HIS A 64 1.37 5.93 17.88
N LYS A 65 1.13 6.25 19.16
CA LYS A 65 2.13 6.95 19.98
C LYS A 65 3.43 6.16 20.14
N LYS A 66 3.32 4.84 20.34
CA LYS A 66 4.50 3.99 20.42
C LYS A 66 5.22 3.89 19.08
N LEU A 67 4.46 3.82 17.98
CA LEU A 67 5.02 3.83 16.62
C LEU A 67 5.69 5.16 16.30
N ASP A 68 5.12 6.29 16.71
CA ASP A 68 5.73 7.62 16.57
C ASP A 68 7.11 7.67 17.24
N ILE A 69 7.18 7.22 18.50
CA ILE A 69 8.47 7.17 19.25
C ILE A 69 9.45 6.21 18.58
N GLN A 70 9.00 5.02 18.16
CA GLN A 70 9.85 4.02 17.52
C GLN A 70 10.45 4.51 16.19
N VAL A 71 9.64 5.15 15.34
CA VAL A 71 10.05 5.54 13.99
C VAL A 71 10.73 6.91 13.98
N PHE A 72 10.27 7.86 14.80
CA PHE A 72 10.67 9.26 14.76
C PHE A 72 11.37 9.76 16.01
N GLY A 73 11.45 8.95 17.08
CA GLY A 73 12.03 9.34 18.37
C GLY A 73 11.16 10.31 19.19
N ARG A 74 9.96 10.64 18.72
CA ARG A 74 9.01 11.55 19.38
C ARG A 74 7.58 11.30 18.93
N GLU A 75 6.62 11.72 19.70
CA GLU A 75 5.21 11.77 19.28
C GLU A 75 4.95 12.92 18.29
N GLN A 76 3.88 12.78 17.50
CA GLN A 76 3.35 13.88 16.68
C GLN A 76 2.88 15.03 17.56
N THR A 77 3.11 16.27 17.11
CA THR A 77 2.50 17.43 17.75
C THR A 77 1.00 17.49 17.43
N PRO A 78 0.21 18.25 18.23
CA PRO A 78 -1.21 18.46 17.92
C PRO A 78 -1.45 19.00 16.50
N GLU A 79 -0.57 19.89 16.01
CA GLU A 79 -0.64 20.46 14.66
C GLU A 79 -0.36 19.43 13.57
N GLU A 80 0.63 18.56 13.77
CA GLU A 80 0.94 17.46 12.85
C GLU A 80 -0.23 16.47 12.77
N THR A 81 -0.80 16.12 13.93
CA THR A 81 -1.98 15.28 14.02
C THR A 81 -3.18 15.92 13.32
N ALA A 82 -3.41 17.22 13.53
CA ALA A 82 -4.52 17.95 12.91
C ALA A 82 -4.39 18.09 11.39
N ARG A 83 -3.15 18.14 10.86
CA ARG A 83 -2.90 18.11 9.40
C ARG A 83 -3.21 16.74 8.78
N GLY A 84 -3.10 15.65 9.54
CA GLY A 84 -3.39 14.30 9.10
C GLY A 84 -2.35 13.69 8.15
N LEU A 85 -1.20 14.35 7.98
CA LEU A 85 -0.10 13.87 7.12
C LEU A 85 1.01 13.17 7.92
N GLY A 86 0.91 13.14 9.26
CA GLY A 86 1.97 12.66 10.14
C GLY A 86 3.19 13.59 10.18
N ILE A 87 4.33 13.06 10.65
CA ILE A 87 5.60 13.77 10.69
C ILE A 87 6.18 13.88 9.28
N VAL A 88 6.55 15.10 8.89
CA VAL A 88 7.12 15.42 7.58
C VAL A 88 8.41 16.22 7.79
N LEU A 89 9.54 15.73 7.25
CA LEU A 89 10.80 16.44 7.23
C LEU A 89 10.91 17.34 6.01
N SER A 90 10.61 16.81 4.83
CA SER A 90 10.60 17.58 3.59
C SER A 90 9.58 17.03 2.59
N ASP A 91 9.18 17.88 1.66
CA ASP A 91 8.18 17.58 0.64
C ASP A 91 8.61 18.20 -0.70
N ARG A 92 8.74 17.37 -1.75
CA ARG A 92 9.37 17.75 -3.02
C ARG A 92 8.59 17.24 -4.23
N ASN A 93 8.48 18.08 -5.24
CA ASN A 93 7.92 17.70 -6.54
C ASN A 93 9.05 17.21 -7.45
N LEU A 94 9.16 15.90 -7.58
CA LEU A 94 10.20 15.24 -8.37
C LEU A 94 9.58 14.20 -9.30
N VAL A 95 10.27 13.94 -10.40
CA VAL A 95 9.96 12.87 -11.36
C VAL A 95 11.24 12.11 -11.71
N SER A 96 11.10 10.91 -12.29
CA SER A 96 12.23 10.16 -12.83
C SER A 96 12.91 10.91 -13.97
N ALA A 97 14.22 10.95 -14.01
CA ALA A 97 14.97 11.39 -15.19
C ALA A 97 14.90 10.36 -16.33
N ASP A 98 14.74 9.09 -16.00
CA ASP A 98 14.59 8.00 -16.97
C ASP A 98 13.19 8.07 -17.63
N LYS A 99 13.19 8.25 -18.96
CA LYS A 99 11.94 8.41 -19.73
C LYS A 99 11.12 7.15 -19.84
N GLU A 100 11.73 5.97 -19.83
CA GLU A 100 11.01 4.69 -19.80
C GLU A 100 10.24 4.54 -18.50
N ILE A 101 10.93 4.75 -17.37
CA ILE A 101 10.33 4.68 -16.03
C ILE A 101 9.26 5.76 -15.85
N GLN A 102 9.52 6.97 -16.36
CA GLN A 102 8.57 8.08 -16.32
C GLN A 102 7.28 7.74 -17.06
N GLY A 103 7.40 7.11 -18.23
CA GLY A 103 6.25 6.71 -19.06
C GLY A 103 5.40 5.57 -18.48
N LYS A 104 6.02 4.69 -17.68
CA LYS A 104 5.30 3.58 -17.01
C LYS A 104 4.74 3.95 -15.65
N GLY A 105 5.28 4.97 -15.00
CA GLY A 105 4.85 5.43 -13.69
C GLY A 105 3.58 6.29 -13.75
N TYR A 106 2.65 6.10 -12.81
CA TYR A 106 1.42 6.89 -12.76
C TYR A 106 1.67 8.41 -12.57
N THR A 107 2.68 8.75 -11.77
CA THR A 107 3.03 10.14 -11.42
C THR A 107 4.50 10.43 -11.65
N GLY A 108 4.99 10.17 -12.87
CA GLY A 108 6.35 10.45 -13.28
C GLY A 108 7.40 9.45 -12.81
N GLY A 109 7.00 8.25 -12.36
CA GLY A 109 7.90 7.12 -12.12
C GLY A 109 8.87 7.26 -10.95
N LYS A 110 8.71 8.28 -10.09
CA LYS A 110 9.64 8.64 -9.01
C LYS A 110 9.94 7.51 -8.03
N LEU A 111 8.93 6.73 -7.62
CA LEU A 111 9.12 5.57 -6.74
C LEU A 111 9.91 4.47 -7.45
N THR A 112 9.52 4.12 -8.67
CA THR A 112 10.18 3.09 -9.48
C THR A 112 11.64 3.45 -9.72
N ALA A 113 11.95 4.72 -10.05
CA ALA A 113 13.32 5.20 -10.22
C ALA A 113 14.14 5.11 -8.92
N THR A 114 13.54 5.44 -7.78
CA THR A 114 14.23 5.34 -6.47
C THR A 114 14.55 3.89 -6.12
N LEU A 115 13.65 2.94 -6.41
CA LEU A 115 13.91 1.51 -6.18
C LEU A 115 14.99 0.97 -7.12
N ALA A 116 14.92 1.31 -8.42
CA ALA A 116 15.94 0.92 -9.40
C ALA A 116 17.33 1.46 -8.99
N TYR A 117 17.42 2.72 -8.57
CA TYR A 117 18.62 3.34 -8.05
C TYR A 117 19.22 2.57 -6.85
N LEU A 118 18.39 2.17 -5.88
CA LEU A 118 18.85 1.39 -4.73
C LEU A 118 19.42 0.02 -5.11
N LEU A 119 18.79 -0.68 -6.09
CA LEU A 119 19.30 -1.94 -6.62
C LEU A 119 20.63 -1.75 -7.35
N GLU A 120 20.74 -0.75 -8.23
CA GLU A 120 21.96 -0.43 -8.97
C GLU A 120 23.13 -0.07 -8.05
N LYS A 121 22.84 0.65 -6.96
CA LYS A 121 23.83 0.95 -5.91
C LYS A 121 24.12 -0.21 -4.97
N LYS A 122 23.44 -1.35 -5.13
CA LYS A 122 23.54 -2.51 -4.22
C LYS A 122 23.25 -2.15 -2.76
N GLU A 123 22.40 -1.17 -2.55
CA GLU A 123 21.94 -0.80 -1.21
C GLU A 123 20.80 -1.67 -0.72
N ILE A 124 20.09 -2.31 -1.66
CA ILE A 124 19.13 -3.38 -1.42
C ILE A 124 19.41 -4.53 -2.38
N ASP A 125 19.12 -5.74 -1.95
CA ASP A 125 19.21 -6.94 -2.77
C ASP A 125 17.90 -7.19 -3.54
N ALA A 126 16.77 -6.73 -2.98
CA ALA A 126 15.44 -6.86 -3.57
C ALA A 126 14.48 -5.80 -3.04
N ALA A 127 13.32 -5.70 -3.70
CA ALA A 127 12.19 -4.94 -3.21
C ALA A 127 10.90 -5.77 -3.26
N ILE A 128 10.04 -5.67 -2.23
CA ILE A 128 8.67 -6.16 -2.32
C ILE A 128 7.84 -5.07 -2.99
N VAL A 129 7.31 -5.39 -4.16
CA VAL A 129 6.42 -4.55 -4.96
C VAL A 129 5.15 -5.33 -5.31
N SER A 130 4.17 -4.67 -5.89
CA SER A 130 2.92 -5.31 -6.33
C SER A 130 2.90 -5.48 -7.83
N GLN A 131 2.40 -6.59 -8.32
CA GLN A 131 2.22 -6.87 -9.74
C GLN A 131 0.79 -7.31 -10.05
N TRP A 132 0.42 -7.25 -11.35
CA TRP A 132 -0.85 -7.72 -11.89
C TRP A 132 -0.66 -8.86 -12.90
N GLY A 133 -1.79 -9.40 -13.36
CA GLY A 133 -1.83 -10.33 -14.48
C GLY A 133 -1.22 -11.68 -14.14
N ALA A 134 -0.35 -12.17 -15.01
CA ALA A 134 0.25 -13.52 -14.89
C ALA A 134 1.01 -13.78 -13.57
N GLY A 135 1.37 -12.70 -12.85
CA GLY A 135 2.01 -12.82 -11.53
C GLY A 135 1.01 -12.86 -10.36
N SER A 136 -0.29 -12.67 -10.62
CA SER A 136 -1.34 -12.79 -9.61
C SER A 136 -2.15 -14.07 -9.84
N PRO A 137 -2.45 -14.86 -8.79
CA PRO A 137 -3.30 -16.03 -8.93
C PRO A 137 -4.77 -15.66 -9.20
N TYR A 138 -5.13 -14.39 -9.00
CA TYR A 138 -6.49 -13.87 -9.18
C TYR A 138 -6.48 -12.63 -10.07
N PRO A 139 -7.34 -12.52 -11.11
CA PRO A 139 -7.26 -11.46 -12.13
C PRO A 139 -7.45 -10.03 -11.58
N TRP A 140 -8.09 -9.89 -10.44
CA TRP A 140 -8.48 -8.61 -9.84
C TRP A 140 -7.77 -8.31 -8.51
N VAL A 141 -6.90 -9.19 -8.05
CA VAL A 141 -6.05 -8.98 -6.87
C VAL A 141 -4.63 -8.72 -7.35
N SER A 142 -4.02 -7.62 -6.93
CA SER A 142 -2.59 -7.48 -7.14
C SER A 142 -1.82 -8.35 -6.15
N TRP A 143 -0.65 -8.84 -6.56
CA TRP A 143 0.10 -9.83 -5.81
C TRP A 143 1.51 -9.33 -5.49
N PRO A 144 2.07 -9.65 -4.32
CA PRO A 144 3.44 -9.29 -4.01
C PRO A 144 4.43 -9.98 -4.94
N MET A 145 5.43 -9.24 -5.37
CA MET A 145 6.59 -9.72 -6.11
C MET A 145 7.87 -9.30 -5.40
N ILE A 146 8.80 -10.24 -5.26
CA ILE A 146 10.15 -9.95 -4.79
C ILE A 146 10.97 -9.59 -6.04
N ALA A 147 11.14 -8.30 -6.28
CA ALA A 147 11.83 -7.74 -7.42
C ALA A 147 13.33 -7.59 -7.11
N ALA A 148 14.18 -8.35 -7.78
CA ALA A 148 15.62 -8.34 -7.59
C ALA A 148 16.39 -7.73 -8.78
N THR A 149 15.69 -7.36 -9.85
CA THR A 149 16.25 -6.73 -11.05
C THR A 149 15.53 -5.43 -11.37
N ARG A 150 16.18 -4.57 -12.17
CA ARG A 150 15.57 -3.34 -12.68
C ARG A 150 14.29 -3.64 -13.47
N GLU A 151 14.31 -4.70 -14.27
CA GLU A 151 13.17 -5.16 -15.07
C GLU A 151 11.98 -5.55 -14.20
N ASP A 152 12.23 -6.23 -13.07
CA ASP A 152 11.16 -6.59 -12.13
C ASP A 152 10.59 -5.37 -11.42
N ILE A 153 11.43 -4.40 -11.04
CA ILE A 153 10.96 -3.12 -10.52
C ILE A 153 10.04 -2.42 -11.53
N ILE A 154 10.42 -2.41 -12.81
CA ILE A 154 9.61 -1.80 -13.88
C ILE A 154 8.30 -2.56 -14.10
N LYS A 155 8.28 -3.90 -14.00
CA LYS A 155 7.04 -4.69 -14.04
C LYS A 155 6.08 -4.31 -12.90
N GLY A 156 6.63 -3.98 -11.73
CA GLY A 156 5.87 -3.48 -10.59
C GLY A 156 5.37 -2.04 -10.72
N ALA A 157 5.76 -1.28 -11.75
CA ALA A 157 5.39 0.12 -11.93
C ALA A 157 3.88 0.29 -12.15
N GLY A 158 3.39 1.49 -11.86
CA GLY A 158 1.98 1.87 -12.01
C GLY A 158 1.15 1.60 -10.75
N SER A 159 0.10 2.40 -10.58
CA SER A 159 -0.82 2.27 -9.44
C SER A 159 -1.79 1.12 -9.64
N LYS A 160 -1.91 0.26 -8.63
CA LYS A 160 -2.91 -0.80 -8.56
C LYS A 160 -3.94 -0.38 -7.51
N TYR A 161 -5.14 -0.01 -7.95
CA TYR A 161 -6.19 0.49 -7.05
C TYR A 161 -6.95 -0.64 -6.32
N VAL A 162 -6.30 -1.79 -6.14
CA VAL A 162 -6.83 -2.95 -5.43
C VAL A 162 -5.88 -3.35 -4.31
N PHE A 163 -6.30 -4.33 -3.50
CA PHE A 163 -5.44 -4.88 -2.46
C PHE A 163 -4.26 -5.64 -3.03
N SER A 164 -3.17 -5.59 -2.28
CA SER A 164 -2.01 -6.46 -2.48
C SER A 164 -1.51 -6.94 -1.11
N PRO A 165 -1.43 -8.24 -0.85
CA PRO A 165 -0.99 -8.76 0.45
C PRO A 165 0.54 -8.70 0.60
N ASN A 166 1.15 -7.51 0.43
CA ASN A 166 2.60 -7.35 0.31
C ASN A 166 3.37 -7.88 1.53
N LEU A 167 2.79 -7.80 2.73
CA LEU A 167 3.47 -8.26 3.93
C LEU A 167 3.62 -9.79 3.98
N MET A 168 2.81 -10.56 3.23
CA MET A 168 2.99 -12.02 3.19
C MET A 168 4.35 -12.43 2.60
N ALA A 169 4.92 -11.60 1.72
CA ALA A 169 6.22 -11.89 1.11
C ALA A 169 7.39 -11.81 2.09
N LEU A 170 7.20 -11.24 3.27
CA LEU A 170 8.24 -11.17 4.31
C LEU A 170 8.68 -12.56 4.76
N ALA A 171 7.76 -13.54 4.86
CA ALA A 171 8.12 -14.93 5.19
C ALA A 171 9.09 -15.53 4.16
N ALA A 172 8.76 -15.41 2.88
CA ALA A 172 9.62 -15.90 1.80
C ALA A 172 10.98 -15.19 1.76
N VAL A 173 11.02 -13.87 2.05
CA VAL A 173 12.28 -13.13 2.14
C VAL A 173 13.11 -13.56 3.36
N ALA A 174 12.47 -13.88 4.48
CA ALA A 174 13.17 -14.32 5.69
C ALA A 174 13.99 -15.59 5.43
N GLU A 175 13.48 -16.52 4.62
CA GLU A 175 14.13 -17.79 4.26
C GLU A 175 15.23 -17.65 3.19
N ARG A 176 15.28 -16.52 2.47
CA ARG A 176 16.23 -16.28 1.39
C ARG A 176 17.59 -15.81 1.90
N ALA A 177 18.63 -16.67 1.80
CA ALA A 177 20.00 -16.33 2.21
C ALA A 177 20.68 -15.30 1.28
N ASP A 178 20.23 -15.18 0.04
CA ASP A 178 20.73 -14.24 -0.95
C ASP A 178 20.16 -12.81 -0.80
N ILE A 179 19.15 -12.62 0.06
CA ILE A 179 18.57 -11.31 0.37
C ILE A 179 18.92 -10.93 1.82
N ASN A 180 19.76 -9.92 1.99
CA ASN A 180 20.16 -9.36 3.28
C ASN A 180 19.57 -7.97 3.53
N SER A 181 19.20 -7.27 2.46
CA SER A 181 18.63 -5.92 2.52
C SER A 181 17.46 -5.78 1.55
N LEU A 182 16.34 -5.25 2.06
CA LEU A 182 15.07 -5.20 1.36
C LEU A 182 14.49 -3.78 1.40
N ALA A 183 13.87 -3.37 0.31
CA ALA A 183 12.89 -2.30 0.31
C ALA A 183 11.47 -2.88 0.25
N ILE A 184 10.51 -2.24 0.91
CA ILE A 184 9.10 -2.63 0.80
C ILE A 184 8.23 -1.45 0.39
N VAL A 185 7.39 -1.68 -0.62
CA VAL A 185 6.35 -0.75 -1.05
C VAL A 185 5.00 -1.16 -0.47
N GLY A 186 4.27 -0.21 0.09
CA GLY A 186 2.98 -0.52 0.66
C GLY A 186 2.12 0.72 0.96
N LEU A 187 0.92 0.47 1.42
CA LEU A 187 -0.01 1.48 1.89
C LEU A 187 0.23 1.77 3.39
N GLY A 188 -0.44 2.78 3.96
CA GLY A 188 -0.35 3.08 5.39
C GLY A 188 -0.62 1.86 6.28
N CYS A 189 -1.59 1.02 5.93
CA CYS A 189 -1.87 -0.21 6.67
C CYS A 189 -0.73 -1.24 6.64
N HIS A 190 0.03 -1.32 5.53
CA HIS A 190 1.23 -2.15 5.46
C HIS A 190 2.34 -1.59 6.35
N MET A 191 2.51 -0.26 6.34
CA MET A 191 3.52 0.40 7.18
C MET A 191 3.20 0.20 8.67
N GLN A 192 1.95 0.41 9.08
CA GLN A 192 1.50 0.12 10.46
C GLN A 192 1.72 -1.34 10.85
N GLY A 193 1.40 -2.28 9.95
CA GLY A 193 1.63 -3.70 10.18
C GLY A 193 3.11 -4.02 10.38
N LEU A 194 3.97 -3.54 9.49
CA LEU A 194 5.41 -3.75 9.57
C LEU A 194 6.01 -3.17 10.87
N ARG A 195 5.67 -1.92 11.21
CA ARG A 195 6.14 -1.28 12.44
C ARG A 195 5.61 -1.98 13.70
N LYS A 196 4.41 -2.56 13.62
CA LYS A 196 3.88 -3.39 14.71
C LYS A 196 4.70 -4.66 14.92
N LEU A 197 5.19 -5.33 13.84
CA LEU A 197 6.10 -6.47 13.98
C LEU A 197 7.40 -6.08 14.68
N GLU A 198 7.99 -4.94 14.30
CA GLU A 198 9.19 -4.42 14.93
C GLU A 198 8.96 -4.10 16.42
N LEU A 199 7.81 -3.51 16.76
CA LEU A 199 7.44 -3.14 18.13
C LEU A 199 7.20 -4.34 19.04
N LEU A 200 6.60 -5.41 18.51
CA LEU A 200 6.34 -6.64 19.25
C LEU A 200 7.64 -7.39 19.62
N GLY A 201 8.75 -7.10 18.94
CA GLY A 201 10.02 -7.77 19.17
C GLY A 201 10.03 -9.21 18.63
N GLN A 202 10.85 -10.07 19.23
CA GLN A 202 11.00 -11.46 18.81
C GLN A 202 9.75 -12.30 19.14
N PRO A 203 9.30 -13.23 18.24
CA PRO A 203 9.94 -13.59 16.95
C PRO A 203 9.50 -12.71 15.77
N TYR A 204 8.58 -11.76 15.95
CA TYR A 204 7.97 -10.98 14.86
C TYR A 204 8.98 -10.06 14.17
N ALA A 205 9.88 -9.45 14.95
CA ALA A 205 10.88 -8.53 14.42
C ALA A 205 11.85 -9.19 13.43
N ASP A 206 12.02 -10.52 13.49
CA ASP A 206 12.87 -11.26 12.55
C ASP A 206 12.36 -11.17 11.11
N LEU A 207 11.05 -11.08 10.90
CA LEU A 207 10.46 -10.89 9.58
C LEU A 207 10.78 -9.51 9.00
N ALA A 208 10.92 -8.50 9.86
CA ALA A 208 11.18 -7.13 9.45
C ALA A 208 12.67 -6.77 9.35
N LYS A 209 13.57 -7.57 9.96
CA LYS A 209 15.01 -7.22 10.14
C LYS A 209 15.78 -6.94 8.85
N LYS A 210 15.36 -7.53 7.73
CA LYS A 210 15.97 -7.29 6.41
C LYS A 210 15.43 -6.03 5.73
N VAL A 211 14.35 -5.42 6.24
CA VAL A 211 13.75 -4.23 5.64
C VAL A 211 14.58 -3.00 5.97
N LYS A 212 15.32 -2.54 4.97
CA LYS A 212 16.19 -1.35 5.05
C LYS A 212 15.43 -0.06 4.77
N TYR A 213 14.51 -0.08 3.78
CA TYR A 213 13.72 1.08 3.37
C TYR A 213 12.23 0.74 3.26
N THR A 214 11.42 1.67 3.70
CA THR A 214 9.96 1.59 3.60
C THR A 214 9.41 2.72 2.73
N PHE A 215 8.66 2.35 1.68
CA PHE A 215 8.06 3.26 0.71
C PHE A 215 6.55 3.20 0.80
N GLY A 216 5.96 4.27 1.31
CA GLY A 216 4.53 4.39 1.49
C GLY A 216 3.84 5.03 0.28
N LEU A 217 2.63 4.58 -0.04
CA LEU A 217 1.77 5.22 -1.03
C LEU A 217 0.61 5.91 -0.33
N TYR A 218 0.28 7.10 -0.78
CA TYR A 218 -0.92 7.80 -0.35
C TYR A 218 -2.17 7.00 -0.76
N CYS A 219 -3.12 6.87 0.16
CA CYS A 219 -4.27 5.99 -0.03
C CYS A 219 -5.55 6.58 0.56
N GLY A 220 -6.46 7.00 -0.30
CA GLY A 220 -7.83 7.37 0.11
C GLY A 220 -8.63 6.13 0.54
N SER A 221 -8.72 5.15 -0.34
CA SER A 221 -9.23 3.80 -0.15
C SER A 221 -8.91 3.00 -1.41
N PRO A 222 -8.48 1.75 -1.34
CA PRO A 222 -8.38 0.93 -2.53
C PRO A 222 -9.78 0.59 -3.06
N MET A 223 -9.85 0.28 -4.34
CA MET A 223 -11.06 -0.32 -4.90
C MET A 223 -11.16 -1.77 -4.45
N VAL A 224 -12.33 -2.16 -4.07
CA VAL A 224 -12.65 -3.56 -3.82
C VAL A 224 -13.16 -4.15 -5.12
N GLY A 225 -12.28 -4.78 -5.86
CA GLY A 225 -12.68 -5.52 -7.05
C GLY A 225 -13.28 -6.84 -6.67
N LYS A 226 -14.55 -6.93 -6.38
CA LYS A 226 -15.31 -8.17 -6.51
C LYS A 226 -16.02 -8.18 -7.86
N GLU A 227 -16.70 -9.28 -8.11
CA GLU A 227 -17.49 -9.55 -9.32
C GLU A 227 -18.25 -8.32 -9.84
N ASP A 228 -18.78 -7.47 -8.93
CA ASP A 228 -19.48 -6.24 -9.29
C ASP A 228 -18.61 -5.25 -10.05
N PHE A 229 -17.35 -5.05 -9.62
CA PHE A 229 -16.43 -4.12 -10.28
C PHE A 229 -16.02 -4.66 -11.65
N LEU A 230 -15.63 -5.93 -11.73
CA LEU A 230 -15.30 -6.57 -13.02
C LEU A 230 -16.51 -6.59 -13.96
N THR A 231 -17.70 -6.83 -13.44
CA THR A 231 -18.95 -6.75 -14.22
C THR A 231 -19.17 -5.35 -14.76
N TYR A 232 -18.93 -4.31 -13.94
CA TYR A 232 -19.02 -2.93 -14.39
C TYR A 232 -17.97 -2.61 -15.47
N VAL A 233 -16.72 -3.03 -15.24
CA VAL A 233 -15.63 -2.86 -16.22
C VAL A 233 -15.96 -3.54 -17.55
N ALA A 234 -16.41 -4.78 -17.48
CA ALA A 234 -16.80 -5.56 -18.64
C ALA A 234 -17.88 -4.85 -19.45
N LYS A 235 -18.93 -4.36 -18.78
CA LYS A 235 -19.99 -3.58 -19.41
C LYS A 235 -19.47 -2.28 -20.01
N MET A 236 -18.60 -1.55 -19.30
CA MET A 236 -18.02 -0.29 -19.77
C MET A 236 -17.15 -0.47 -21.02
N MET A 237 -16.46 -1.61 -21.13
CA MET A 237 -15.53 -1.94 -22.20
C MET A 237 -16.16 -2.78 -23.31
N ASP A 238 -17.41 -3.16 -23.14
CA ASP A 238 -18.13 -4.09 -24.05
C ASP A 238 -17.33 -5.39 -24.26
N VAL A 239 -17.08 -6.08 -23.13
CA VAL A 239 -16.36 -7.38 -23.07
C VAL A 239 -17.02 -8.29 -22.04
N SER A 240 -16.74 -9.60 -22.12
CA SER A 240 -17.11 -10.54 -21.06
C SER A 240 -16.14 -10.46 -19.88
N VAL A 241 -16.66 -10.53 -18.64
CA VAL A 241 -15.82 -10.62 -17.42
C VAL A 241 -14.82 -11.77 -17.52
N GLN A 242 -15.24 -12.90 -18.09
CA GLN A 242 -14.42 -14.10 -18.23
C GLN A 242 -13.22 -13.93 -19.16
N ASP A 243 -13.29 -12.95 -20.07
CA ASP A 243 -12.22 -12.65 -21.02
C ASP A 243 -11.19 -11.66 -20.47
N ILE A 244 -11.47 -10.99 -19.35
CA ILE A 244 -10.56 -10.03 -18.74
C ILE A 244 -9.37 -10.75 -18.11
N ALA A 245 -8.15 -10.41 -18.56
CA ALA A 245 -6.92 -10.86 -17.95
C ALA A 245 -6.39 -9.85 -16.92
N THR A 246 -6.39 -8.56 -17.26
CA THR A 246 -5.95 -7.49 -16.35
C THR A 246 -6.74 -6.21 -16.58
N VAL A 247 -6.79 -5.42 -15.52
CA VAL A 247 -7.34 -4.07 -15.55
C VAL A 247 -6.28 -3.11 -14.99
N ASP A 248 -5.90 -2.09 -15.72
CA ASP A 248 -4.90 -1.12 -15.31
C ASP A 248 -5.40 0.32 -15.46
N PHE A 249 -4.84 1.21 -14.65
CA PHE A 249 -5.13 2.63 -14.66
C PHE A 249 -3.84 3.39 -14.91
N LYS A 250 -3.81 4.17 -16.00
CA LYS A 250 -2.65 4.98 -16.36
C LYS A 250 -3.05 6.45 -16.42
N ARG A 251 -2.24 7.31 -15.85
CA ARG A 251 -2.35 8.73 -16.10
C ARG A 251 -1.78 9.01 -17.51
N VAL A 252 -2.59 9.59 -18.39
CA VAL A 252 -2.21 9.78 -19.81
C VAL A 252 -1.98 11.23 -20.19
N SER A 253 -2.31 12.20 -19.32
CA SER A 253 -2.05 13.62 -19.59
C SER A 253 -1.70 14.40 -18.33
N LYS A 254 -1.14 15.61 -18.53
CA LYS A 254 -0.92 16.60 -17.45
C LYS A 254 -2.25 17.13 -16.87
N GLU A 255 -3.38 16.90 -17.54
CA GLU A 255 -4.71 17.42 -17.19
C GLU A 255 -5.58 16.47 -16.36
N PHE A 256 -4.95 15.55 -15.61
CA PHE A 256 -5.66 14.53 -14.80
C PHE A 256 -6.51 13.52 -15.60
N ASP A 257 -6.28 13.38 -16.90
CA ASP A 257 -6.89 12.30 -17.64
C ASP A 257 -6.26 10.96 -17.29
N ILE A 258 -7.13 10.00 -17.09
CA ILE A 258 -6.78 8.62 -16.76
C ILE A 258 -7.21 7.74 -17.92
N ALA A 259 -6.33 6.88 -18.39
CA ALA A 259 -6.69 5.77 -19.25
C ALA A 259 -7.00 4.55 -18.38
N PHE A 260 -8.18 4.04 -18.56
CA PHE A 260 -8.61 2.74 -18.06
C PHE A 260 -8.28 1.72 -19.15
N GLU A 261 -7.32 0.85 -18.90
CA GLU A 261 -6.87 -0.17 -19.85
C GLU A 261 -7.31 -1.55 -19.38
N VAL A 262 -7.97 -2.29 -20.26
CA VAL A 262 -8.31 -3.70 -20.05
C VAL A 262 -7.52 -4.53 -21.05
N VAL A 263 -6.80 -5.54 -20.58
CA VAL A 263 -6.16 -6.54 -21.42
C VAL A 263 -7.00 -7.82 -21.33
N LEU A 264 -7.38 -8.35 -22.47
CA LEU A 264 -8.11 -9.60 -22.57
C LEU A 264 -7.16 -10.81 -22.61
N LYS A 265 -7.66 -11.98 -22.29
CA LYS A 265 -6.88 -13.25 -22.31
C LYS A 265 -6.29 -13.57 -23.68
N ASN A 266 -6.93 -13.10 -24.77
CA ASN A 266 -6.41 -13.21 -26.14
C ASN A 266 -5.31 -12.19 -26.49
N GLY A 267 -4.95 -11.30 -25.55
CA GLY A 267 -3.97 -10.24 -25.72
C GLY A 267 -4.52 -8.93 -26.29
N GLU A 268 -5.80 -8.86 -26.67
CA GLU A 268 -6.44 -7.64 -27.12
C GLU A 268 -6.48 -6.60 -26.00
N LYS A 269 -6.22 -5.33 -26.32
CA LYS A 269 -6.27 -4.20 -25.38
C LYS A 269 -7.42 -3.28 -25.73
N LYS A 270 -8.23 -2.97 -24.71
CA LYS A 270 -9.25 -1.93 -24.80
C LYS A 270 -8.93 -0.80 -23.84
N VAL A 271 -9.05 0.45 -24.31
CA VAL A 271 -8.71 1.64 -23.52
C VAL A 271 -9.88 2.60 -23.52
N LYS A 272 -10.28 3.04 -22.34
CA LYS A 272 -11.23 4.15 -22.17
C LYS A 272 -10.56 5.27 -21.40
N ARG A 273 -10.60 6.48 -21.95
CA ARG A 273 -10.11 7.68 -21.27
C ARG A 273 -11.24 8.35 -20.51
N MET A 274 -10.93 8.83 -19.32
CA MET A 274 -11.85 9.59 -18.48
C MET A 274 -11.06 10.58 -17.62
N ASN A 275 -11.70 11.64 -17.17
CA ASN A 275 -11.09 12.51 -16.18
C ASN A 275 -11.16 11.87 -14.78
N ILE A 276 -10.39 12.41 -13.84
CA ILE A 276 -10.30 11.88 -12.48
C ILE A 276 -11.65 11.89 -11.74
N MET A 277 -12.52 12.86 -12.01
CA MET A 277 -13.84 12.93 -11.38
C MET A 277 -14.76 11.81 -11.86
N GLN A 278 -14.76 11.56 -13.17
CA GLN A 278 -15.47 10.42 -13.76
C GLN A 278 -14.94 9.09 -13.21
N LEU A 279 -13.61 8.98 -12.98
CA LEU A 279 -13.06 7.81 -12.33
C LEU A 279 -13.63 7.63 -10.92
N PHE A 280 -13.69 8.69 -10.10
CA PHE A 280 -14.26 8.60 -8.75
C PHE A 280 -15.74 8.26 -8.75
N GLU A 281 -16.52 8.73 -9.71
CA GLU A 281 -17.91 8.31 -9.89
C GLU A 281 -18.01 6.81 -10.18
N VAL A 282 -17.12 6.30 -11.03
CA VAL A 282 -17.06 4.89 -11.40
C VAL A 282 -16.68 4.00 -10.22
N ILE A 283 -15.64 4.39 -9.47
CA ILE A 283 -15.07 3.55 -8.41
C ILE A 283 -15.72 3.75 -7.04
N GLY A 284 -16.32 4.93 -6.82
CA GLY A 284 -16.93 5.30 -5.54
C GLY A 284 -17.88 4.26 -4.97
N PRO A 285 -18.83 3.69 -5.75
CA PRO A 285 -19.73 2.63 -5.29
C PRO A 285 -19.04 1.35 -4.83
N TYR A 286 -17.81 1.09 -5.31
CA TYR A 286 -17.03 -0.11 -4.99
C TYR A 286 -16.05 0.09 -3.83
N GLN A 287 -15.91 1.32 -3.33
CA GLN A 287 -15.13 1.63 -2.12
C GLN A 287 -15.90 1.27 -0.85
N ARG A 288 -16.33 0.01 -0.71
CA ARG A 288 -17.24 -0.43 0.35
C ARG A 288 -16.56 -1.05 1.56
N TRP A 289 -15.23 -1.10 1.60
CA TRP A 289 -14.54 -1.77 2.70
C TRP A 289 -14.72 -1.04 4.02
N ASN A 290 -15.31 -1.71 4.99
CA ASN A 290 -15.51 -1.15 6.33
C ASN A 290 -14.19 -0.73 6.95
N ARG A 291 -13.13 -1.51 6.75
CA ARG A 291 -11.81 -1.20 7.32
C ARG A 291 -11.27 0.17 6.89
N CYS A 292 -11.39 0.54 5.64
CA CYS A 292 -10.94 1.85 5.15
C CYS A 292 -11.70 3.02 5.81
N LYS A 293 -12.92 2.77 6.28
CA LYS A 293 -13.73 3.74 7.04
C LYS A 293 -13.23 3.96 8.48
N PHE A 294 -12.35 3.08 8.98
CA PHE A 294 -11.71 3.19 10.30
C PHE A 294 -10.22 3.50 10.19
N CYS A 295 -9.62 3.47 8.98
CA CYS A 295 -8.23 3.79 8.77
C CYS A 295 -8.00 5.30 8.88
N THR A 296 -7.14 5.73 9.79
CA THR A 296 -6.81 7.15 10.03
C THR A 296 -5.58 7.63 9.25
N ASP A 297 -4.91 6.73 8.53
CA ASP A 297 -3.69 7.01 7.78
C ASP A 297 -4.00 7.15 6.29
N TYR A 298 -3.81 8.36 5.75
CA TYR A 298 -3.90 8.66 4.32
C TYR A 298 -2.53 8.63 3.65
N ALA A 299 -1.50 9.07 4.36
CA ALA A 299 -0.21 9.44 3.79
C ALA A 299 0.89 8.40 4.01
N ALA A 300 0.55 7.20 4.51
CA ALA A 300 1.50 6.17 4.93
C ALA A 300 2.51 6.73 5.95
N GLU A 301 1.98 7.24 7.06
CA GLU A 301 2.67 8.07 8.04
C GLU A 301 3.92 7.40 8.63
N TYR A 302 4.00 6.07 8.66
CA TYR A 302 5.10 5.29 9.25
C TYR A 302 6.12 4.76 8.23
N ALA A 303 6.09 5.24 6.99
CA ALA A 303 7.12 4.96 5.99
C ALA A 303 8.37 5.83 6.20
N ASP A 304 9.50 5.46 5.61
CA ASP A 304 10.66 6.35 5.51
C ASP A 304 10.40 7.47 4.50
N ILE A 305 9.74 7.12 3.39
CA ILE A 305 9.36 8.02 2.30
C ILE A 305 7.96 7.66 1.85
N SER A 306 7.12 8.67 1.68
CA SER A 306 5.77 8.49 1.13
C SER A 306 5.63 9.19 -0.21
N PHE A 307 4.84 8.59 -1.11
CA PHE A 307 4.63 9.07 -2.47
C PHE A 307 3.16 9.43 -2.66
N GLY A 308 2.93 10.73 -2.80
CA GLY A 308 1.65 11.30 -3.17
C GLY A 308 1.50 11.46 -4.68
N GLY A 309 0.42 12.11 -5.09
CA GLY A 309 0.12 12.35 -6.51
C GLY A 309 1.26 13.08 -7.23
N SER A 310 1.63 14.28 -6.79
CA SER A 310 2.67 15.10 -7.42
C SER A 310 3.98 15.12 -6.64
N HIS A 311 4.03 14.72 -5.37
CA HIS A 311 5.15 14.95 -4.49
C HIS A 311 5.70 13.69 -3.81
N ILE A 312 6.91 13.82 -3.26
CA ILE A 312 7.59 12.87 -2.39
C ILE A 312 7.69 13.50 -1.02
N THR A 313 7.21 12.81 -0.02
CA THR A 313 7.28 13.24 1.38
C THR A 313 8.33 12.42 2.13
N CYS A 314 9.44 13.01 2.51
CA CYS A 314 10.45 12.39 3.35
C CYS A 314 10.02 12.49 4.83
N ARG A 315 10.12 11.38 5.56
CA ARG A 315 9.63 11.28 6.94
C ARG A 315 10.73 10.97 7.94
N THR A 316 11.75 10.25 7.51
CA THR A 316 12.92 9.93 8.34
C THR A 316 14.19 10.52 7.74
N PRO A 317 15.24 10.80 8.56
CA PRO A 317 16.51 11.27 8.05
C PRO A 317 17.14 10.33 7.00
N LYS A 318 16.92 9.02 7.16
CA LYS A 318 17.34 8.00 6.21
C LYS A 318 16.65 8.18 4.85
N GLY A 319 15.34 8.39 4.86
CA GLY A 319 14.54 8.65 3.65
C GLY A 319 14.93 9.96 2.97
N GLU A 320 15.12 11.02 3.73
CA GLU A 320 15.55 12.33 3.21
C GLU A 320 16.94 12.26 2.56
N ASN A 321 17.90 11.59 3.22
CA ASN A 321 19.24 11.36 2.66
C ASN A 321 19.19 10.61 1.34
N LEU A 322 18.35 9.55 1.24
CA LEU A 322 18.18 8.80 -0.01
C LEU A 322 17.67 9.70 -1.15
N ILE A 323 16.65 10.51 -0.91
CA ILE A 323 16.11 11.41 -1.94
C ILE A 323 17.12 12.50 -2.32
N ASN A 324 17.88 13.03 -1.36
CA ASN A 324 18.97 14.00 -1.63
C ASN A 324 20.02 13.41 -2.57
N ARG A 325 20.46 12.18 -2.33
CA ARG A 325 21.44 11.48 -3.19
C ARG A 325 20.86 11.20 -4.58
N ALA A 326 19.62 10.70 -4.65
CA ALA A 326 18.97 10.44 -5.94
C ALA A 326 18.82 11.71 -6.80
N VAL A 327 18.60 12.87 -6.17
CA VAL A 327 18.58 14.16 -6.87
C VAL A 327 19.98 14.60 -7.27
N ALA A 328 20.96 14.51 -6.37
CA ALA A 328 22.35 14.92 -6.65
C ALA A 328 22.98 14.10 -7.79
N GLU A 329 22.61 12.82 -7.92
CA GLU A 329 23.07 11.93 -8.99
C GLU A 329 22.18 11.97 -10.25
N GLY A 330 21.19 12.86 -10.31
CA GLY A 330 20.35 13.06 -11.49
C GLY A 330 19.33 11.94 -11.78
N VAL A 331 19.07 11.04 -10.82
CA VAL A 331 18.08 9.97 -10.94
C VAL A 331 16.65 10.54 -10.84
N LEU A 332 16.47 11.47 -9.91
CA LEU A 332 15.27 12.25 -9.75
C LEU A 332 15.55 13.71 -10.10
N ILE A 333 14.67 14.29 -10.89
CA ILE A 333 14.77 15.69 -11.32
C ILE A 333 13.52 16.46 -10.89
N PRO A 334 13.59 17.78 -10.68
CA PRO A 334 12.42 18.58 -10.45
C PRO A 334 11.36 18.35 -11.54
N SER A 335 10.12 18.19 -11.14
CA SER A 335 9.02 18.22 -12.11
C SER A 335 8.93 19.63 -12.71
N GLU A 336 8.55 19.72 -13.97
CA GLU A 336 8.23 21.04 -14.54
C GLU A 336 7.14 21.71 -13.69
N PRO A 337 7.35 22.96 -13.28
CA PRO A 337 6.36 23.65 -12.46
C PRO A 337 5.02 23.75 -13.21
N ASN A 338 3.99 23.17 -12.62
CA ASN A 338 2.62 23.39 -13.08
C ASN A 338 1.86 24.14 -11.97
N GLY A 339 2.36 25.31 -11.62
CA GLY A 339 2.01 26.20 -10.53
C GLY A 339 0.65 25.97 -9.85
N LEU A 340 -0.44 26.22 -10.56
CA LEU A 340 -1.79 26.04 -10.02
C LEU A 340 -2.13 24.56 -9.76
N MET A 341 -1.73 23.66 -10.65
CA MET A 341 -2.07 22.24 -10.56
C MET A 341 -1.30 21.54 -9.44
N ASP A 342 -0.04 21.90 -9.20
CA ASP A 342 0.74 21.36 -8.09
C ASP A 342 0.18 21.85 -6.75
N GLN A 343 -0.24 23.12 -6.67
CA GLN A 343 -0.92 23.65 -5.49
C GLN A 343 -2.27 22.97 -5.23
N MET A 344 -3.06 22.74 -6.28
CA MET A 344 -4.33 22.01 -6.18
C MET A 344 -4.12 20.57 -5.73
N ALA A 345 -3.18 19.84 -6.30
CA ALA A 345 -2.87 18.46 -5.88
C ALA A 345 -2.46 18.39 -4.41
N LYS A 346 -1.62 19.31 -3.98
CA LYS A 346 -1.17 19.42 -2.58
C LYS A 346 -2.32 19.75 -1.63
N SER A 347 -3.20 20.67 -2.03
CA SER A 347 -4.40 21.05 -1.27
C SER A 347 -5.39 19.87 -1.18
N ILE A 348 -5.56 19.09 -2.27
CA ILE A 348 -6.39 17.89 -2.28
C ILE A 348 -5.83 16.86 -1.29
N ASP A 349 -4.53 16.55 -1.35
CA ASP A 349 -3.91 15.57 -0.46
C ASP A 349 -4.02 15.99 1.02
N GLN A 350 -3.81 17.26 1.35
CA GLN A 350 -4.00 17.80 2.70
C GLN A 350 -5.46 17.69 3.16
N THR A 351 -6.40 18.04 2.29
CA THR A 351 -7.83 17.95 2.58
C THR A 351 -8.26 16.50 2.80
N MET A 352 -7.81 15.59 1.93
CA MET A 352 -8.11 14.16 2.05
C MET A 352 -7.52 13.56 3.32
N ALA A 353 -6.28 13.88 3.65
CA ALA A 353 -5.61 13.41 4.86
C ALA A 353 -6.36 13.87 6.13
N LYS A 354 -6.64 15.17 6.23
CA LYS A 354 -7.38 15.75 7.35
C LYS A 354 -8.79 15.16 7.46
N THR A 355 -9.53 15.10 6.36
CA THR A 355 -10.90 14.56 6.32
C THR A 355 -10.92 13.11 6.76
N LYS A 356 -10.01 12.28 6.21
CA LYS A 356 -9.91 10.86 6.56
C LYS A 356 -9.63 10.69 8.06
N LYS A 357 -8.66 11.42 8.60
CA LYS A 357 -8.29 11.35 10.02
C LYS A 357 -9.46 11.78 10.92
N VAL A 358 -10.01 12.96 10.73
CA VAL A 358 -11.11 13.51 11.56
C VAL A 358 -12.37 12.64 11.47
N THR A 359 -12.80 12.30 10.24
CA THR A 359 -14.04 11.53 10.04
C THR A 359 -13.93 10.13 10.62
N ASN A 360 -12.79 9.47 10.42
CA ASN A 360 -12.62 8.09 10.87
C ASN A 360 -12.40 8.00 12.37
N VAL A 361 -11.69 8.92 13.00
CA VAL A 361 -11.60 9.01 14.48
C VAL A 361 -12.99 9.20 15.10
N LYS A 362 -13.80 10.11 14.56
CA LYS A 362 -15.19 10.30 15.02
C LYS A 362 -16.01 9.01 14.89
N ARG A 363 -15.87 8.31 13.77
CA ARG A 363 -16.57 7.02 13.53
C ARG A 363 -16.10 5.93 14.49
N ILE A 364 -14.80 5.82 14.73
CA ILE A 364 -14.23 4.88 15.71
C ILE A 364 -14.85 5.11 17.09
N ASN A 365 -14.89 6.35 17.54
CA ASN A 365 -15.45 6.70 18.84
C ASN A 365 -16.96 6.40 18.94
N ASP A 366 -17.73 6.70 17.87
CA ASP A 366 -19.16 6.39 17.79
C ASP A 366 -19.42 4.87 17.85
N TYR A 367 -18.65 4.08 17.09
CA TYR A 367 -18.80 2.62 17.08
C TYR A 367 -18.35 2.00 18.41
N LYS A 368 -17.25 2.49 18.98
CA LYS A 368 -16.76 2.07 20.30
C LYS A 368 -17.80 2.31 21.39
N SER A 369 -18.48 3.47 21.38
CA SER A 369 -19.55 3.79 22.34
C SER A 369 -20.77 2.88 22.23
N LYS A 370 -20.96 2.24 21.07
CA LYS A 370 -22.04 1.27 20.78
C LYS A 370 -21.61 -0.19 21.00
N GLY A 371 -20.40 -0.43 21.49
CA GLY A 371 -19.87 -1.79 21.69
C GLY A 371 -19.54 -2.53 20.39
N ILE A 372 -19.47 -1.83 19.25
CA ILE A 372 -19.13 -2.42 17.95
C ILE A 372 -17.61 -2.50 17.82
N PRO A 373 -17.05 -3.65 17.37
CA PRO A 373 -15.60 -3.81 17.20
C PRO A 373 -15.01 -2.77 16.27
N VAL A 374 -13.93 -2.13 16.73
CA VAL A 374 -13.15 -1.14 15.99
C VAL A 374 -11.65 -1.33 16.26
N PRO A 375 -10.77 -0.85 15.39
CA PRO A 375 -9.33 -0.86 15.67
C PRO A 375 -9.00 0.02 16.88
N CYS A 376 -8.02 -0.44 17.67
CA CYS A 376 -7.42 0.36 18.75
C CYS A 376 -6.10 0.97 18.25
N TYR A 377 -5.98 2.29 18.33
CA TYR A 377 -4.79 3.03 17.89
C TYR A 377 -4.00 3.65 19.05
N ASP A 378 -4.47 3.42 20.29
CA ASP A 378 -3.86 3.96 21.53
C ASP A 378 -3.52 2.83 22.51
#